data_225f6bcc6007a4c3fcec3e325840ec4d
#
_entry.id   225f6bcc6007a4c3fcec3e325840ec4d
#
_cell.length_a   1.000
_cell.length_b   1.000
_cell.length_c   1.000
_cell.angle_alpha   90.00
_cell.angle_beta   90.00
_cell.angle_gamma   90.00
#
_symmetry.space_group_name_H-M   'P 1'
#
loop_
_entity.id
_entity.type
_entity.pdbx_description
1 polymer ?
#
loop_
_entity_poly.entity_id
_entity_poly.type
_entity_poly.pdbx_seq_one_letter_code
_entity_poly.pdbx_strand_id
1 'polypeptide(L)'
;MLIFASFNVLWAPLVLPLSAAPFSLSHTEIGLFGLAGVAGALGARWTGGLVDRGRGQLVTGLSLLLMMGAWLPIAFMGVSLWLLVAGIVMLDLAIQAVHVTNQSLIFSRRPHARSRLVGGYMIFYSLGSALGSIASTMTYGAMGWSGVCVLGASIGLLALLVWALTLRVGQ
;
A
#
# COMPACT_ATOMS: atom_id res chain seq x y z
N MET A 1 2.53 9.41 -3.02
CA MET A 1 3.38 8.68 -3.98
C MET A 1 3.79 7.31 -3.43
N LEU A 2 4.58 7.19 -2.35
CA LEU A 2 5.16 5.93 -1.87
C LEU A 2 4.12 4.83 -1.52
N ILE A 3 3.00 5.17 -0.90
CA ILE A 3 1.93 4.20 -0.58
C ILE A 3 1.34 3.54 -1.83
N PHE A 4 1.21 4.30 -2.93
CA PHE A 4 0.69 3.77 -4.19
C PHE A 4 1.75 3.02 -5.00
N ALA A 5 3.02 3.38 -4.82
CA ALA A 5 4.13 2.56 -5.32
C ALA A 5 4.11 1.19 -4.62
N SER A 6 4.01 1.14 -3.28
CA SER A 6 3.93 -0.11 -2.52
C SER A 6 2.72 -0.97 -2.92
N PHE A 7 1.55 -0.35 -3.15
CA PHE A 7 0.37 -1.05 -3.67
C PHE A 7 0.66 -1.77 -4.99
N ASN A 8 1.22 -1.03 -5.95
CA ASN A 8 1.49 -1.59 -7.27
C ASN A 8 2.70 -2.53 -7.29
N VAL A 9 3.63 -2.41 -6.35
CA VAL A 9 4.71 -3.39 -6.16
C VAL A 9 4.14 -4.77 -5.84
N LEU A 10 3.04 -4.86 -5.11
CA LEU A 10 2.36 -6.14 -4.88
C LEU A 10 1.54 -6.56 -6.11
N TRP A 11 0.60 -5.71 -6.53
CA TRP A 11 -0.46 -6.13 -7.46
C TRP A 11 0.02 -6.34 -8.90
N ALA A 12 1.02 -5.58 -9.38
CA ALA A 12 1.46 -5.69 -10.75
C ALA A 12 2.12 -7.05 -11.08
N PRO A 13 3.08 -7.58 -10.29
CA PRO A 13 3.70 -8.86 -10.57
C PRO A 13 2.97 -10.07 -9.96
N LEU A 14 1.93 -9.89 -9.13
CA LEU A 14 1.32 -10.96 -8.34
C LEU A 14 0.83 -12.14 -9.18
N VAL A 15 0.34 -11.88 -10.38
CA VAL A 15 -0.12 -12.92 -11.30
C VAL A 15 1.01 -13.88 -11.70
N LEU A 16 2.25 -13.39 -11.80
CA LEU A 16 3.38 -14.16 -12.28
C LEU A 16 3.72 -15.36 -11.39
N PRO A 17 3.98 -15.20 -10.08
CA PRO A 17 4.25 -16.33 -9.21
C PRO A 17 3.03 -17.22 -8.98
N LEU A 18 1.81 -16.68 -8.96
CA LEU A 18 0.61 -17.46 -8.68
C LEU A 18 0.17 -18.34 -9.86
N SER A 19 0.41 -17.91 -11.10
CA SER A 19 0.13 -18.70 -12.31
C SER A 19 1.20 -19.76 -12.61
N ALA A 20 2.39 -19.63 -12.03
CA ALA A 20 3.48 -20.58 -12.18
C ALA A 20 3.40 -21.71 -11.15
N ALA A 21 4.13 -22.81 -11.40
CA ALA A 21 4.33 -23.85 -10.40
C ALA A 21 5.04 -23.27 -9.15
N PRO A 22 4.71 -23.73 -7.95
CA PRO A 22 3.85 -24.87 -7.60
C PRO A 22 2.35 -24.54 -7.52
N PHE A 23 1.95 -23.26 -7.58
CA PHE A 23 0.56 -22.85 -7.35
C PHE A 23 -0.36 -23.14 -8.55
N SER A 24 0.09 -22.77 -9.76
CA SER A 24 -0.63 -23.01 -11.04
C SER A 24 -2.09 -22.56 -11.00
N LEU A 25 -2.35 -21.42 -10.33
CA LEU A 25 -3.71 -20.89 -10.18
C LEU A 25 -4.21 -20.29 -11.50
N SER A 26 -5.50 -20.48 -11.75
CA SER A 26 -6.21 -19.82 -12.85
C SER A 26 -6.33 -18.32 -12.61
N HIS A 27 -6.55 -17.54 -13.68
CA HIS A 27 -6.79 -16.10 -13.54
C HIS A 27 -8.00 -15.77 -12.67
N THR A 28 -9.01 -16.63 -12.64
CA THR A 28 -10.19 -16.47 -11.77
C THR A 28 -9.82 -16.62 -10.30
N GLU A 29 -9.04 -17.65 -9.94
CA GLU A 29 -8.56 -17.85 -8.57
C GLU A 29 -7.66 -16.71 -8.11
N ILE A 30 -6.77 -16.24 -8.99
CA ILE A 30 -5.93 -15.07 -8.70
C ILE A 30 -6.78 -13.83 -8.49
N GLY A 31 -7.85 -13.65 -9.28
CA GLY A 31 -8.80 -12.55 -9.11
C GLY A 31 -9.49 -12.53 -7.75
N LEU A 32 -9.69 -13.69 -7.11
CA LEU A 32 -10.30 -13.77 -5.76
C LEU A 32 -9.44 -13.08 -4.68
N PHE A 33 -8.12 -12.98 -4.86
CA PHE A 33 -7.28 -12.21 -3.94
C PHE A 33 -7.65 -10.72 -3.91
N GLY A 34 -8.29 -10.20 -4.97
CA GLY A 34 -8.87 -8.86 -4.97
C GLY A 34 -9.94 -8.67 -3.89
N LEU A 35 -10.67 -9.72 -3.49
CA LEU A 35 -11.64 -9.67 -2.39
C LEU A 35 -10.94 -9.43 -1.04
N ALA A 36 -9.74 -9.97 -0.85
CA ALA A 36 -8.94 -9.68 0.33
C ALA A 36 -8.55 -8.19 0.38
N GLY A 37 -8.20 -7.60 -0.77
CA GLY A 37 -7.95 -6.16 -0.89
C GLY A 37 -9.19 -5.33 -0.55
N VAL A 38 -10.37 -5.72 -1.02
CA VAL A 38 -11.65 -5.07 -0.66
C VAL A 38 -11.89 -5.13 0.85
N ALA A 39 -11.63 -6.27 1.50
CA ALA A 39 -11.78 -6.41 2.95
C ALA A 39 -10.84 -5.44 3.70
N GLY A 40 -9.59 -5.33 3.27
CA GLY A 40 -8.63 -4.36 3.81
C GLY A 40 -9.11 -2.91 3.63
N ALA A 41 -9.58 -2.56 2.43
CA ALA A 41 -10.09 -1.22 2.13
C ALA A 41 -11.32 -0.87 2.97
N LEU A 42 -12.26 -1.80 3.16
CA LEU A 42 -13.43 -1.60 4.02
C LEU A 42 -13.04 -1.36 5.49
N GLY A 43 -11.97 -2.02 5.97
CA GLY A 43 -11.43 -1.79 7.30
C GLY A 43 -10.98 -0.34 7.51
N ALA A 44 -10.50 0.32 6.49
CA ALA A 44 -10.00 1.71 6.58
C ALA A 44 -11.10 2.76 6.88
N ARG A 45 -12.39 2.45 6.69
CA ARG A 45 -13.50 3.36 7.02
C ARG A 45 -13.48 3.82 8.49
N TRP A 46 -12.97 2.97 9.38
CA TRP A 46 -12.88 3.27 10.81
C TRP A 46 -11.82 4.34 11.13
N THR A 47 -10.86 4.57 10.23
CA THR A 47 -9.78 5.54 10.46
C THR A 47 -10.27 6.98 10.36
N GLY A 48 -11.30 7.27 9.56
CA GLY A 48 -11.87 8.61 9.42
C GLY A 48 -12.26 9.22 10.76
N GLY A 49 -12.97 8.48 11.62
CA GLY A 49 -13.35 8.95 12.93
C GLY A 49 -12.19 9.25 13.89
N LEU A 50 -11.04 8.61 13.69
CA LEU A 50 -9.81 8.93 14.44
C LEU A 50 -9.15 10.20 13.92
N VAL A 51 -9.18 10.41 12.61
CA VAL A 51 -8.67 11.63 11.97
C VAL A 51 -9.48 12.84 12.39
N ASP A 52 -10.80 12.74 12.43
CA ASP A 52 -11.71 13.81 12.86
C ASP A 52 -11.47 14.19 14.34
N ARG A 53 -11.00 13.26 15.15
CA ARG A 53 -10.57 13.51 16.54
C ARG A 53 -9.14 14.05 16.68
N GLY A 54 -8.52 14.51 15.60
CA GLY A 54 -7.17 15.07 15.58
C GLY A 54 -6.04 14.05 15.65
N ARG A 55 -6.33 12.75 15.55
CA ARG A 55 -5.32 11.67 15.63
C ARG A 55 -4.74 11.26 14.28
N GLY A 56 -4.81 12.12 13.26
CA GLY A 56 -4.36 11.80 11.89
C GLY A 56 -2.89 11.36 11.82
N GLN A 57 -1.99 11.98 12.60
CA GLN A 57 -0.57 11.59 12.62
C GLN A 57 -0.37 10.18 13.23
N LEU A 58 -1.12 9.83 14.27
CA LEU A 58 -1.08 8.49 14.85
C LEU A 58 -1.56 7.43 13.83
N VAL A 59 -2.69 7.72 13.16
CA VAL A 59 -3.22 6.84 12.10
C VAL A 59 -2.19 6.64 11.01
N THR A 60 -1.57 7.73 10.51
CA THR A 60 -0.53 7.65 9.47
C THR A 60 0.64 6.79 9.93
N GLY A 61 1.19 7.03 11.11
CA GLY A 61 2.34 6.28 11.63
C GLY A 61 2.05 4.78 11.78
N LEU A 62 0.94 4.43 12.43
CA LEU A 62 0.53 3.03 12.61
C LEU A 62 0.26 2.34 11.25
N SER A 63 -0.36 3.04 10.32
CA SER A 63 -0.63 2.50 8.98
C SER A 63 0.66 2.28 8.19
N LEU A 64 1.64 3.18 8.27
CA LEU A 64 2.92 2.97 7.60
C LEU A 64 3.72 1.81 8.21
N LEU A 65 3.66 1.62 9.53
CA LEU A 65 4.22 0.44 10.19
C LEU A 65 3.51 -0.84 9.73
N LEU A 66 2.18 -0.82 9.67
CA LEU A 66 1.39 -1.94 9.17
C LEU A 66 1.72 -2.25 7.71
N MET A 67 1.85 -1.22 6.86
CA MET A 67 2.24 -1.37 5.45
C MET A 67 3.61 -2.04 5.30
N MET A 68 4.59 -1.63 6.10
CA MET A 68 5.90 -2.25 6.10
C MET A 68 5.83 -3.71 6.60
N GLY A 69 5.12 -3.95 7.70
CA GLY A 69 4.97 -5.28 8.30
C GLY A 69 4.19 -6.27 7.43
N ALA A 70 3.30 -5.78 6.56
CA ALA A 70 2.52 -6.61 5.64
C ALA A 70 3.41 -7.40 4.65
N TRP A 71 4.59 -6.90 4.34
CA TRP A 71 5.53 -7.58 3.45
C TRP A 71 6.10 -8.87 4.04
N LEU A 72 6.07 -9.02 5.39
CA LEU A 72 6.52 -10.25 6.03
C LEU A 72 5.62 -11.45 5.67
N PRO A 73 4.32 -11.45 5.96
CA PRO A 73 3.46 -12.56 5.55
C PRO A 73 3.38 -12.70 4.02
N ILE A 74 3.47 -11.62 3.22
CA ILE A 74 3.53 -11.67 1.76
C ILE A 74 4.76 -12.47 1.29
N ALA A 75 5.91 -12.29 1.93
CA ALA A 75 7.14 -13.01 1.58
C ALA A 75 7.02 -14.53 1.81
N PHE A 76 6.19 -14.95 2.77
CA PHE A 76 5.97 -16.35 3.10
C PHE A 76 4.81 -17.01 2.33
N MET A 77 4.36 -16.42 1.22
CA MET A 77 3.27 -17.02 0.41
C MET A 77 3.59 -18.45 -0.05
N GLY A 78 4.87 -18.80 -0.23
CA GLY A 78 5.31 -20.16 -0.57
C GLY A 78 5.03 -21.21 0.50
N VAL A 79 4.87 -20.79 1.76
CA VAL A 79 4.47 -21.65 2.89
C VAL A 79 2.96 -21.81 2.95
N SER A 80 2.23 -20.71 2.76
CA SER A 80 0.76 -20.71 2.79
C SER A 80 0.18 -19.50 2.06
N LEU A 81 -0.78 -19.75 1.18
CA LEU A 81 -1.55 -18.68 0.53
C LEU A 81 -2.38 -17.86 1.53
N TRP A 82 -2.71 -18.40 2.71
CA TRP A 82 -3.36 -17.62 3.76
C TRP A 82 -2.47 -16.51 4.32
N LEU A 83 -1.15 -16.71 4.32
CA LEU A 83 -0.20 -15.65 4.67
C LEU A 83 -0.22 -14.53 3.63
N LEU A 84 -0.31 -14.88 2.34
CA LEU A 84 -0.52 -13.89 1.28
C LEU A 84 -1.82 -13.12 1.48
N VAL A 85 -2.94 -13.81 1.75
CA VAL A 85 -4.25 -13.17 2.02
C VAL A 85 -4.15 -12.21 3.21
N ALA A 86 -3.56 -12.64 4.31
CA ALA A 86 -3.34 -11.79 5.48
C ALA A 86 -2.50 -10.55 5.15
N GLY A 87 -1.41 -10.74 4.40
CA GLY A 87 -0.55 -9.65 3.96
C GLY A 87 -1.26 -8.66 3.03
N ILE A 88 -2.07 -9.13 2.09
CA ILE A 88 -2.91 -8.28 1.22
C ILE A 88 -3.88 -7.43 2.07
N VAL A 89 -4.62 -8.06 2.98
CA VAL A 89 -5.56 -7.33 3.86
C VAL A 89 -4.84 -6.26 4.67
N MET A 90 -3.69 -6.59 5.26
CA MET A 90 -2.88 -5.64 6.02
C MET A 90 -2.38 -4.49 5.16
N LEU A 91 -1.87 -4.79 3.96
CA LEU A 91 -1.32 -3.80 3.05
C LEU A 91 -2.40 -2.83 2.57
N ASP A 92 -3.54 -3.35 2.09
CA ASP A 92 -4.62 -2.54 1.56
C ASP A 92 -5.31 -1.71 2.66
N LEU A 93 -5.51 -2.28 3.85
CA LEU A 93 -5.97 -1.53 5.02
C LEU A 93 -5.03 -0.35 5.32
N ALA A 94 -3.73 -0.60 5.37
CA ALA A 94 -2.73 0.42 5.67
C ALA A 94 -2.72 1.54 4.62
N ILE A 95 -2.69 1.18 3.35
CA ILE A 95 -2.67 2.13 2.23
C ILE A 95 -3.93 2.98 2.21
N GLN A 96 -5.11 2.37 2.36
CA GLN A 96 -6.38 3.09 2.38
C GLN A 96 -6.50 3.99 3.61
N ALA A 97 -6.02 3.56 4.77
CA ALA A 97 -6.01 4.39 5.97
C ALA A 97 -5.17 5.66 5.78
N VAL A 98 -3.96 5.55 5.22
CA VAL A 98 -3.12 6.72 4.88
C VAL A 98 -3.78 7.57 3.80
N HIS A 99 -4.38 6.95 2.79
CA HIS A 99 -5.06 7.66 1.71
C HIS A 99 -6.23 8.51 2.22
N VAL A 100 -7.11 7.92 3.02
CA VAL A 100 -8.24 8.62 3.66
C VAL A 100 -7.74 9.75 4.57
N THR A 101 -6.71 9.49 5.37
CA THR A 101 -6.12 10.51 6.25
C THR A 101 -5.57 11.68 5.46
N ASN A 102 -4.82 11.44 4.38
CA ASN A 102 -4.27 12.48 3.52
C ASN A 102 -5.37 13.31 2.86
N GLN A 103 -6.44 12.68 2.35
CA GLN A 103 -7.57 13.38 1.77
C GLN A 103 -8.28 14.25 2.80
N SER A 104 -8.54 13.74 4.00
CA SER A 104 -9.16 14.48 5.08
C SER A 104 -8.35 15.74 5.45
N LEU A 105 -7.03 15.61 5.58
CA LEU A 105 -6.13 16.73 5.87
C LEU A 105 -6.08 17.75 4.73
N ILE A 106 -6.14 17.32 3.48
CA ILE A 106 -6.19 18.22 2.31
C ILE A 106 -7.50 19.01 2.32
N PHE A 107 -8.63 18.35 2.59
CA PHE A 107 -9.96 18.97 2.56
C PHE A 107 -10.18 19.95 3.70
N SER A 108 -9.61 19.70 4.87
CA SER A 108 -9.75 20.60 6.03
C SER A 108 -8.97 21.91 5.87
N ARG A 109 -7.82 21.89 5.19
CA ARG A 109 -6.94 23.06 5.11
C ARG A 109 -7.37 24.13 4.11
N ARG A 110 -7.97 23.78 2.96
CA ARG A 110 -8.37 24.74 1.92
C ARG A 110 -9.65 24.30 1.21
N PRO A 111 -10.84 24.58 1.79
CA PRO A 111 -12.12 24.15 1.22
C PRO A 111 -12.38 24.66 -0.20
N HIS A 112 -11.92 25.88 -0.53
CA HIS A 112 -12.15 26.50 -1.85
C HIS A 112 -11.21 25.99 -2.96
N ALA A 113 -10.15 25.24 -2.64
CA ALA A 113 -9.16 24.74 -3.60
C ALA A 113 -9.18 23.20 -3.73
N ARG A 114 -10.23 22.54 -3.24
CA ARG A 114 -10.31 21.06 -3.15
C ARG A 114 -10.00 20.37 -4.48
N SER A 115 -10.65 20.76 -5.57
CA SER A 115 -10.48 20.11 -6.87
C SER A 115 -9.04 20.19 -7.39
N ARG A 116 -8.39 21.36 -7.21
CA ARG A 116 -6.98 21.55 -7.62
C ARG A 116 -6.02 20.71 -6.77
N LEU A 117 -6.24 20.66 -5.45
CA LEU A 117 -5.41 19.86 -4.55
C LEU A 117 -5.59 18.36 -4.76
N VAL A 118 -6.82 17.91 -5.01
CA VAL A 118 -7.10 16.51 -5.37
C VAL A 118 -6.44 16.17 -6.70
N GLY A 119 -6.53 17.04 -7.71
CA GLY A 119 -5.85 16.85 -8.99
C GLY A 119 -4.33 16.67 -8.82
N GLY A 120 -3.69 17.56 -8.05
CA GLY A 120 -2.27 17.43 -7.71
C GLY A 120 -1.95 16.13 -6.97
N TYR A 121 -2.77 15.74 -5.99
CA TYR A 121 -2.61 14.49 -5.27
C TYR A 121 -2.70 13.26 -6.21
N MET A 122 -3.63 13.28 -7.18
CA MET A 122 -3.81 12.21 -8.15
C MET A 122 -2.64 12.08 -9.13
N ILE A 123 -1.94 13.18 -9.45
CA ILE A 123 -0.68 13.10 -10.22
C ILE A 123 0.36 12.26 -9.46
N PHE A 124 0.57 12.55 -8.17
CA PHE A 124 1.50 11.77 -7.34
C PHE A 124 1.03 10.33 -7.11
N TYR A 125 -0.29 10.11 -7.08
CA TYR A 125 -0.89 8.77 -7.11
C TYR A 125 -0.44 8.00 -8.35
N SER A 126 -0.70 8.55 -9.54
CA SER A 126 -0.42 7.90 -10.82
C SER A 126 1.08 7.66 -11.04
N LEU A 127 1.92 8.65 -10.69
CA LEU A 127 3.38 8.50 -10.75
C LEU A 127 3.87 7.39 -9.84
N GLY A 128 3.38 7.33 -8.59
CA GLY A 128 3.73 6.27 -7.66
C GLY A 128 3.32 4.90 -8.18
N SER A 129 2.10 4.79 -8.71
CA SER A 129 1.57 3.55 -9.28
C SER A 129 2.40 3.08 -10.48
N ALA A 130 2.72 3.96 -11.41
CA ALA A 130 3.53 3.64 -12.59
C ALA A 130 4.94 3.18 -12.20
N LEU A 131 5.62 3.95 -11.35
CA LEU A 131 6.97 3.61 -10.89
C LEU A 131 6.98 2.30 -10.10
N GLY A 132 5.99 2.07 -9.24
CA GLY A 132 5.84 0.82 -8.50
C GLY A 132 5.65 -0.39 -9.40
N SER A 133 4.78 -0.29 -10.41
CA SER A 133 4.56 -1.37 -11.38
C SER A 133 5.80 -1.69 -12.21
N ILE A 134 6.47 -0.67 -12.74
CA ILE A 134 7.70 -0.86 -13.53
C ILE A 134 8.79 -1.49 -12.67
N ALA A 135 9.07 -0.89 -11.51
CA ALA A 135 10.12 -1.37 -10.61
C ALA A 135 9.87 -2.81 -10.15
N SER A 136 8.62 -3.16 -9.79
CA SER A 136 8.31 -4.51 -9.30
C SER A 136 8.41 -5.55 -10.39
N THR A 137 7.97 -5.25 -11.62
CA THR A 137 8.06 -6.20 -12.74
C THR A 137 9.52 -6.45 -13.12
N MET A 138 10.34 -5.41 -13.18
CA MET A 138 11.78 -5.53 -13.42
C MET A 138 12.47 -6.32 -12.30
N THR A 139 12.14 -6.02 -11.04
CA THR A 139 12.69 -6.71 -9.87
C THR A 139 12.28 -8.19 -9.86
N TYR A 140 11.03 -8.48 -10.21
CA TYR A 140 10.58 -9.87 -10.32
C TYR A 140 11.36 -10.65 -11.38
N GLY A 141 11.60 -10.05 -12.54
CA GLY A 141 12.41 -10.68 -13.61
C GLY A 141 13.85 -10.96 -13.21
N ALA A 142 14.44 -10.11 -12.36
CA ALA A 142 15.84 -10.22 -11.93
C ALA A 142 16.04 -11.08 -10.68
N MET A 143 15.15 -10.98 -9.70
CA MET A 143 15.31 -11.50 -8.33
C MET A 143 14.12 -12.34 -7.86
N GLY A 144 13.10 -12.55 -8.69
CA GLY A 144 11.89 -13.27 -8.34
C GLY A 144 11.06 -12.57 -7.25
N TRP A 145 10.21 -13.37 -6.60
CA TRP A 145 9.27 -12.85 -5.59
C TRP A 145 9.96 -12.27 -4.35
N SER A 146 11.07 -12.85 -3.93
CA SER A 146 11.84 -12.33 -2.79
C SER A 146 12.32 -10.90 -3.03
N GLY A 147 12.78 -10.61 -4.25
CA GLY A 147 13.17 -9.25 -4.64
C GLY A 147 12.00 -8.27 -4.57
N VAL A 148 10.81 -8.67 -5.02
CA VAL A 148 9.59 -7.86 -4.91
C VAL A 148 9.26 -7.54 -3.45
N CYS A 149 9.36 -8.53 -2.56
CA CYS A 149 9.10 -8.32 -1.13
C CYS A 149 10.11 -7.37 -0.49
N VAL A 150 11.39 -7.49 -0.83
CA VAL A 150 12.43 -6.57 -0.36
C VAL A 150 12.18 -5.16 -0.88
N LEU A 151 11.83 -5.01 -2.15
CA LEU A 151 11.48 -3.71 -2.74
C LEU A 151 10.30 -3.07 -2.00
N GLY A 152 9.23 -3.82 -1.78
CA GLY A 152 8.04 -3.33 -1.09
C GLY A 152 8.31 -2.94 0.36
N ALA A 153 9.06 -3.74 1.11
CA ALA A 153 9.49 -3.43 2.47
C ALA A 153 10.38 -2.18 2.51
N SER A 154 11.29 -2.02 1.53
CA SER A 154 12.15 -0.84 1.41
C SER A 154 11.35 0.44 1.15
N ILE A 155 10.32 0.38 0.30
CA ILE A 155 9.39 1.50 0.07
C ILE A 155 8.61 1.82 1.36
N GLY A 156 8.19 0.80 2.11
CA GLY A 156 7.54 0.97 3.41
C GLY A 156 8.44 1.70 4.41
N LEU A 157 9.70 1.27 4.51
CA LEU A 157 10.70 1.91 5.35
C LEU A 157 10.95 3.36 4.93
N LEU A 158 11.12 3.61 3.63
CA LEU A 158 11.30 4.96 3.11
C LEU A 158 10.10 5.87 3.44
N ALA A 159 8.87 5.35 3.32
CA ALA A 159 7.67 6.10 3.67
C ALA A 159 7.63 6.46 5.16
N LEU A 160 8.01 5.53 6.04
CA LEU A 160 8.15 5.77 7.48
C LEU A 160 9.20 6.83 7.79
N LEU A 161 10.38 6.75 7.17
CA LEU A 161 11.46 7.72 7.37
C LEU A 161 11.05 9.12 6.93
N VAL A 162 10.45 9.26 5.75
CA VAL A 162 9.95 10.54 5.25
C VAL A 162 8.90 11.11 6.20
N TRP A 163 7.94 10.29 6.66
CA TRP A 163 6.94 10.73 7.63
C TRP A 163 7.56 11.17 8.94
N ALA A 164 8.49 10.41 9.51
CA ALA A 164 9.17 10.73 10.76
C ALA A 164 9.97 12.04 10.68
N LEU A 165 10.62 12.29 9.53
CA LEU A 165 11.33 13.55 9.28
C LEU A 165 10.36 14.74 9.21
N THR A 166 9.20 14.57 8.57
CA THR A 166 8.18 15.66 8.50
C THR A 166 7.61 16.03 9.86
N LEU A 167 7.53 15.08 10.82
CA LEU A 167 7.12 15.39 12.18
C LEU A 167 8.12 16.29 12.92
N ARG A 168 9.43 16.13 12.66
CA ARG A 168 10.47 16.93 13.30
C ARG A 168 10.54 18.36 12.75
N VAL A 169 10.22 18.54 11.47
CA VAL A 169 10.28 19.86 10.80
C VAL A 169 9.01 20.69 11.08
N GLY A 170 7.91 20.05 11.47
CA GLY A 170 6.63 20.70 11.76
C GLY A 170 6.43 21.12 13.23
N GLN A 171 7.44 20.91 14.09
CA GLN A 171 7.52 21.43 15.46
C GLN A 171 8.35 22.71 15.49
#